data_cdc88e5eb11ed360c155ef9a04acb359
#
_entry.id   cdc88e5eb11ed360c155ef9a04acb359
#
_cell.length_a   1.000
_cell.length_b   1.000
_cell.length_c   1.000
_cell.angle_alpha   90.00
_cell.angle_beta   90.00
_cell.angle_gamma   90.00
#
_symmetry.space_group_name_H-M   'P 1'
#
loop_
_entity.id
_entity.type
_entity.pdbx_description
1 polymer ?
#
loop_
_entity_poly.entity_id
_entity_poly.type
_entity_poly.pdbx_seq_one_letter_code
_entity_poly.pdbx_strand_id
1 'polypeptide(L)'
;MAPSDLTRRGLLAMSALGIVAGGQRAALAATPDGQLIWGVHVSLAPSWFDPAETPGIITPFMLLYALHDAMVKPMPGNSAEPCLAAAWKAAPDGLSYQFTVREGAKFHNGDPVTAEDVKFSFERYRGTSAAMMKERVAAVEAPDARTVRFVLKKPWPDFLTFYSSATGAGWIVPKKYVEKVGDEAFKKAPIGAGPYRFVSFTPGVELVLEAFEGYWRKMPTVKRLVFRVVPEEATRLAALKRGEVDLAYSIRGELAEELLRTPGLSLKAVVIQAPFWLYFPDQWDPKSPWHDQRVREATRLALDYKSISEALTLGHSPITNSIIPENFEFYWKPPPAAYNPEKAKQLLADAGHRNGFDGGDYYCDSSYSNVAEAVINYLQEVGIRVKLRPLERAAFYSAYGEKKLKNVIQGASGAFGNAATRLAAFAVKGGAYAYGNYPELDELFAQQATELDVAKRTALLQRAQQFIHEKSLYAPIWQLAFLNGVGKRVGESGLGLIKGHAYSAPYEDVTIKGQG
;
A
#
# COMPACT_ATOMS: atom_id res chain seq x y z
N MET A 1 -37.20 -74.29 -4.10
CA MET A 1 -38.30 -73.47 -4.62
C MET A 1 -37.68 -72.34 -5.44
N ALA A 2 -38.18 -72.19 -6.66
CA ALA A 2 -37.58 -71.50 -7.77
C ALA A 2 -37.49 -69.97 -7.63
N PRO A 3 -36.54 -69.28 -8.37
CA PRO A 3 -36.43 -67.83 -8.43
C PRO A 3 -37.44 -67.28 -9.44
N SER A 4 -38.14 -66.19 -9.09
CA SER A 4 -39.08 -65.50 -9.93
C SER A 4 -38.42 -64.38 -10.76
N ASP A 5 -38.52 -64.50 -12.02
CA ASP A 5 -38.38 -63.65 -13.20
C ASP A 5 -38.23 -62.12 -12.97
N LEU A 6 -37.05 -61.64 -13.30
CA LEU A 6 -36.83 -60.27 -13.74
C LEU A 6 -37.21 -60.16 -15.22
N THR A 7 -38.38 -59.60 -15.54
CA THR A 7 -38.87 -59.44 -16.91
C THR A 7 -38.08 -58.37 -17.63
N ARG A 8 -37.82 -58.59 -18.94
CA ARG A 8 -37.16 -57.69 -19.90
C ARG A 8 -37.74 -56.25 -19.95
N ARG A 9 -38.90 -56.02 -19.36
CA ARG A 9 -39.53 -54.67 -19.26
C ARG A 9 -38.94 -53.80 -18.15
N GLY A 10 -38.31 -54.38 -17.10
CA GLY A 10 -37.62 -53.63 -16.02
C GLY A 10 -36.26 -53.07 -16.44
N LEU A 11 -35.60 -53.69 -17.43
CA LEU A 11 -34.30 -53.25 -17.94
C LEU A 11 -34.37 -52.10 -18.95
N LEU A 12 -35.53 -51.90 -19.60
CA LEU A 12 -35.74 -50.78 -20.54
C LEU A 12 -36.21 -49.49 -19.82
N ALA A 13 -36.69 -49.55 -18.58
CA ALA A 13 -37.06 -48.39 -17.78
C ALA A 13 -35.88 -47.74 -17.05
N MET A 14 -34.72 -48.42 -16.89
CA MET A 14 -33.51 -47.86 -16.26
C MET A 14 -32.54 -47.21 -17.27
N SER A 15 -32.75 -47.37 -18.59
CA SER A 15 -31.91 -46.75 -19.62
C SER A 15 -32.47 -45.43 -20.17
N ALA A 16 -33.60 -44.94 -19.67
CA ALA A 16 -34.23 -43.68 -20.12
C ALA A 16 -34.03 -42.51 -19.13
N LEU A 17 -33.31 -42.70 -18.01
CA LEU A 17 -33.05 -41.66 -17.00
C LEU A 17 -31.59 -41.23 -16.92
N GLY A 18 -30.79 -41.51 -17.95
CA GLY A 18 -29.33 -41.29 -17.96
C GLY A 18 -28.82 -40.26 -18.97
N ILE A 19 -29.64 -39.42 -19.56
CA ILE A 19 -29.19 -38.29 -20.39
C ILE A 19 -30.03 -37.05 -20.06
N VAL A 20 -29.92 -36.55 -18.82
CA VAL A 20 -29.90 -35.12 -18.60
C VAL A 20 -28.46 -34.71 -18.79
N ALA A 21 -28.08 -34.45 -20.02
CA ALA A 21 -26.91 -33.69 -20.34
C ALA A 21 -27.01 -32.39 -19.55
N GLY A 22 -26.26 -32.33 -18.44
CA GLY A 22 -25.91 -31.10 -17.79
C GLY A 22 -25.15 -30.24 -18.80
N GLY A 23 -25.89 -29.58 -19.68
CA GLY A 23 -25.36 -28.42 -20.38
C GLY A 23 -24.96 -27.46 -19.31
N GLN A 24 -23.66 -27.47 -18.91
CA GLN A 24 -23.06 -26.29 -18.38
C GLN A 24 -23.29 -25.21 -19.44
N ARG A 25 -24.36 -24.43 -19.24
CA ARG A 25 -24.44 -23.12 -19.85
C ARG A 25 -23.18 -22.44 -19.35
N ALA A 26 -22.14 -22.37 -20.18
CA ALA A 26 -21.12 -21.38 -20.04
C ALA A 26 -21.90 -20.07 -19.85
N ALA A 27 -21.93 -19.55 -18.65
CA ALA A 27 -22.47 -18.24 -18.38
C ALA A 27 -21.69 -17.34 -19.34
N LEU A 28 -22.34 -16.89 -20.42
CA LEU A 28 -21.76 -15.85 -21.27
C LEU A 28 -21.43 -14.73 -20.31
N ALA A 29 -20.16 -14.43 -20.17
CA ALA A 29 -19.73 -13.31 -19.34
C ALA A 29 -20.50 -12.09 -19.83
N ALA A 30 -21.24 -11.44 -18.92
CA ALA A 30 -22.04 -10.28 -19.28
C ALA A 30 -21.14 -9.22 -19.92
N THR A 31 -21.55 -8.67 -21.06
CA THR A 31 -20.81 -7.60 -21.72
C THR A 31 -20.67 -6.41 -20.75
N PRO A 32 -19.47 -5.81 -20.59
CA PRO A 32 -19.28 -4.66 -19.71
C PRO A 32 -20.24 -3.53 -20.05
N ASP A 33 -20.90 -2.94 -19.02
CA ASP A 33 -21.86 -1.86 -19.20
C ASP A 33 -21.69 -0.76 -18.15
N GLY A 34 -22.22 0.42 -18.45
CA GLY A 34 -22.25 1.57 -17.54
C GLY A 34 -20.90 2.23 -17.30
N GLN A 35 -20.92 3.19 -16.38
CA GLN A 35 -19.77 4.00 -16.02
C GLN A 35 -19.70 4.17 -14.50
N LEU A 36 -18.50 4.06 -13.93
CA LEU A 36 -18.21 4.36 -12.53
C LEU A 36 -17.21 5.50 -12.46
N ILE A 37 -17.52 6.53 -11.65
CA ILE A 37 -16.73 7.75 -11.53
C ILE A 37 -16.17 7.87 -10.12
N TRP A 38 -14.85 7.93 -10.03
CA TRP A 38 -14.09 8.13 -8.80
C TRP A 38 -13.70 9.60 -8.67
N GLY A 39 -14.23 10.30 -7.70
CA GLY A 39 -13.77 11.64 -7.31
C GLY A 39 -12.45 11.52 -6.55
N VAL A 40 -11.34 11.85 -7.20
CA VAL A 40 -10.00 11.79 -6.61
C VAL A 40 -9.57 13.14 -6.06
N HIS A 41 -8.83 13.12 -4.96
CA HIS A 41 -8.39 14.30 -4.21
C HIS A 41 -7.07 14.91 -4.72
N VAL A 42 -6.48 14.31 -5.74
CA VAL A 42 -5.16 14.69 -6.28
C VAL A 42 -5.24 14.96 -7.78
N SER A 43 -4.36 15.82 -8.29
CA SER A 43 -4.16 15.98 -9.71
C SER A 43 -3.42 14.77 -10.28
N LEU A 44 -3.91 14.25 -11.40
CA LEU A 44 -3.28 13.13 -12.10
C LEU A 44 -2.18 13.65 -13.02
N ALA A 45 -1.08 12.91 -13.13
CA ALA A 45 0.05 13.26 -13.96
C ALA A 45 0.35 12.16 -15.01
N PRO A 46 0.70 12.53 -16.26
CA PRO A 46 1.06 11.53 -17.30
C PRO A 46 2.22 10.60 -16.92
N SER A 47 3.14 11.05 -16.06
CA SER A 47 4.22 10.20 -15.52
C SER A 47 3.71 9.02 -14.70
N TRP A 48 2.47 9.05 -14.22
CA TRP A 48 1.85 7.94 -13.49
C TRP A 48 1.28 6.86 -14.41
N PHE A 49 1.19 7.14 -15.72
CA PHE A 49 0.74 6.16 -16.70
C PHE A 49 1.88 5.24 -17.17
N ASP A 50 3.11 5.55 -16.79
CA ASP A 50 4.29 4.76 -17.09
C ASP A 50 4.91 4.16 -15.81
N PRO A 51 4.85 2.84 -15.62
CA PRO A 51 5.43 2.21 -14.44
C PRO A 51 6.92 2.49 -14.25
N ALA A 52 7.65 2.73 -15.35
CA ALA A 52 9.08 2.98 -15.30
C ALA A 52 9.46 4.30 -14.62
N GLU A 53 8.56 5.28 -14.60
CA GLU A 53 8.84 6.64 -14.10
C GLU A 53 8.10 6.99 -12.82
N THR A 54 7.29 6.09 -12.26
CA THR A 54 6.47 6.42 -11.09
C THR A 54 7.32 6.98 -9.95
N PRO A 55 7.08 8.25 -9.54
CA PRO A 55 7.87 8.90 -8.50
C PRO A 55 7.50 8.42 -7.10
N GLY A 56 6.42 7.65 -6.96
CA GLY A 56 5.89 7.12 -5.71
C GLY A 56 5.24 5.76 -5.93
N ILE A 57 5.01 5.04 -4.84
CA ILE A 57 4.52 3.66 -4.84
C ILE A 57 3.12 3.52 -4.23
N ILE A 58 2.42 4.62 -3.95
CA ILE A 58 1.08 4.61 -3.36
C ILE A 58 0.07 5.17 -4.36
N THR A 59 0.09 6.47 -4.58
CA THR A 59 -0.92 7.15 -5.42
C THR A 59 -0.84 6.75 -6.90
N PRO A 60 0.34 6.65 -7.55
CA PRO A 60 0.41 6.17 -8.92
C PRO A 60 -0.13 4.76 -9.13
N PHE A 61 -0.03 3.89 -8.12
CA PHE A 61 -0.54 2.52 -8.21
C PHE A 61 -2.05 2.46 -8.39
N MET A 62 -2.80 3.49 -7.98
CA MET A 62 -4.21 3.64 -8.33
C MET A 62 -4.44 3.47 -9.85
N LEU A 63 -3.59 4.07 -10.67
CA LEU A 63 -3.70 4.00 -12.13
C LEU A 63 -3.04 2.75 -12.71
N LEU A 64 -1.94 2.30 -12.10
CA LEU A 64 -1.25 1.09 -12.57
C LEU A 64 -2.13 -0.16 -12.43
N TYR A 65 -2.90 -0.28 -11.36
CA TYR A 65 -3.85 -1.41 -11.19
C TYR A 65 -4.96 -1.44 -12.23
N ALA A 66 -5.30 -0.30 -12.83
CA ALA A 66 -6.28 -0.23 -13.91
C ALA A 66 -5.66 -0.49 -15.28
N LEU A 67 -4.53 0.18 -15.59
CA LEU A 67 -3.92 0.21 -16.92
C LEU A 67 -2.97 -0.95 -17.20
N HIS A 68 -2.22 -1.37 -16.19
CA HIS A 68 -1.12 -2.32 -16.33
C HIS A 68 -1.34 -3.56 -15.48
N ASP A 69 -0.48 -4.55 -15.69
CA ASP A 69 -0.38 -5.68 -14.79
C ASP A 69 1.10 -5.93 -14.45
N ALA A 70 1.33 -6.56 -13.30
CA ALA A 70 2.67 -6.87 -12.80
C ALA A 70 2.92 -8.37 -12.88
N MET A 71 4.18 -8.77 -12.81
CA MET A 71 4.53 -10.19 -12.67
C MET A 71 3.91 -10.77 -11.40
N VAL A 72 4.08 -10.06 -10.29
CA VAL A 72 3.53 -10.39 -8.97
C VAL A 72 3.09 -9.07 -8.34
N LYS A 73 1.92 -9.02 -7.73
CA LYS A 73 1.43 -7.83 -7.01
C LYS A 73 0.51 -8.20 -5.85
N PRO A 74 0.32 -7.32 -4.87
CA PRO A 74 -0.71 -7.50 -3.84
C PRO A 74 -2.11 -7.58 -4.46
N MET A 75 -2.89 -8.58 -4.04
CA MET A 75 -4.28 -8.80 -4.42
C MET A 75 -5.08 -9.21 -3.18
N PRO A 76 -6.42 -9.27 -3.23
CA PRO A 76 -7.23 -9.71 -2.10
C PRO A 76 -6.79 -11.06 -1.57
N GLY A 77 -6.45 -11.12 -0.28
CA GLY A 77 -6.02 -12.36 0.39
C GLY A 77 -4.57 -12.78 0.20
N ASN A 78 -3.83 -12.15 -0.72
CA ASN A 78 -2.43 -12.50 -0.97
C ASN A 78 -1.59 -11.25 -1.29
N SER A 79 -0.56 -10.98 -0.49
CA SER A 79 0.36 -9.84 -0.70
C SER A 79 1.36 -10.05 -1.83
N ALA A 80 1.50 -11.27 -2.33
CA ALA A 80 2.37 -11.66 -3.44
C ALA A 80 1.63 -12.60 -4.40
N GLU A 81 0.54 -12.10 -5.00
CA GLU A 81 -0.28 -12.88 -5.93
C GLU A 81 0.42 -13.04 -7.28
N PRO A 82 0.49 -14.27 -7.82
CA PRO A 82 0.92 -14.51 -9.20
C PRO A 82 -0.05 -13.86 -10.18
N CYS A 83 0.45 -12.91 -10.98
CA CYS A 83 -0.34 -12.20 -11.99
C CYS A 83 0.16 -12.54 -13.40
N LEU A 84 0.98 -11.69 -14.03
CA LEU A 84 1.61 -12.06 -15.31
C LEU A 84 2.64 -13.19 -15.15
N ALA A 85 3.21 -13.38 -13.96
CA ALA A 85 3.84 -14.64 -13.62
C ALA A 85 2.77 -15.69 -13.30
N ALA A 86 2.80 -16.84 -13.96
CA ALA A 86 2.00 -18.00 -13.56
C ALA A 86 2.58 -18.69 -12.32
N ALA A 87 3.90 -18.64 -12.18
CA ALA A 87 4.65 -19.17 -11.04
C ALA A 87 6.03 -18.53 -10.96
N TRP A 88 6.67 -18.65 -9.79
CA TRP A 88 8.09 -18.34 -9.61
C TRP A 88 8.75 -19.28 -8.62
N LYS A 89 10.08 -19.33 -8.65
CA LYS A 89 10.90 -20.03 -7.67
C LYS A 89 12.19 -19.27 -7.42
N ALA A 90 12.63 -19.25 -6.16
CA ALA A 90 13.98 -18.83 -5.79
C ALA A 90 14.93 -20.02 -5.85
N ALA A 91 16.18 -19.79 -6.26
CA ALA A 91 17.22 -20.79 -6.11
C ALA A 91 17.58 -20.98 -4.63
N PRO A 92 17.99 -22.19 -4.20
CA PRO A 92 18.31 -22.46 -2.79
C PRO A 92 19.44 -21.60 -2.22
N ASP A 93 20.35 -21.14 -3.06
CA ASP A 93 21.46 -20.25 -2.71
C ASP A 93 21.05 -18.77 -2.62
N GLY A 94 19.79 -18.45 -2.94
CA GLY A 94 19.27 -17.08 -2.96
C GLY A 94 19.86 -16.19 -4.05
N LEU A 95 20.60 -16.74 -5.02
CA LEU A 95 21.29 -15.99 -6.07
C LEU A 95 20.48 -15.84 -7.36
N SER A 96 19.32 -16.47 -7.46
CA SER A 96 18.43 -16.22 -8.60
C SER A 96 16.96 -16.47 -8.30
N TYR A 97 16.11 -15.77 -9.07
CA TYR A 97 14.66 -15.95 -9.11
C TYR A 97 14.24 -16.22 -10.54
N GLN A 98 13.51 -17.31 -10.76
CA GLN A 98 12.98 -17.65 -12.08
C GLN A 98 11.46 -17.54 -12.07
N PHE A 99 10.91 -16.80 -13.05
CA PHE A 99 9.47 -16.59 -13.26
C PHE A 99 9.04 -17.26 -14.55
N THR A 100 7.84 -17.82 -14.56
CA THR A 100 7.18 -18.33 -15.77
C THR A 100 6.08 -17.35 -16.17
N VAL A 101 6.19 -16.72 -17.34
CA VAL A 101 5.17 -15.80 -17.86
C VAL A 101 3.89 -16.57 -18.17
N ARG A 102 2.75 -15.99 -17.79
CA ARG A 102 1.41 -16.56 -17.98
C ARG A 102 1.08 -16.71 -19.45
N GLU A 103 0.61 -17.89 -19.83
CA GLU A 103 0.12 -18.15 -21.17
C GLU A 103 -1.20 -17.44 -21.43
N GLY A 104 -1.38 -16.89 -22.64
CA GLY A 104 -2.61 -16.21 -23.05
C GLY A 104 -2.76 -14.78 -22.53
N ALA A 105 -1.88 -14.28 -21.66
CA ALA A 105 -1.89 -12.88 -21.25
C ALA A 105 -1.53 -11.97 -22.44
N LYS A 106 -2.32 -10.90 -22.63
CA LYS A 106 -2.17 -9.96 -23.76
C LYS A 106 -2.13 -8.52 -23.28
N PHE A 107 -1.42 -7.70 -24.02
CA PHE A 107 -1.53 -6.25 -23.93
C PHE A 107 -2.81 -5.74 -24.59
N HIS A 108 -3.18 -4.48 -24.33
CA HIS A 108 -4.40 -3.85 -24.87
C HIS A 108 -4.43 -3.77 -26.41
N ASN A 109 -3.28 -3.84 -27.08
CA ASN A 109 -3.15 -3.89 -28.55
C ASN A 109 -3.25 -5.32 -29.11
N GLY A 110 -3.45 -6.33 -28.26
CA GLY A 110 -3.58 -7.72 -28.64
C GLY A 110 -2.26 -8.52 -28.68
N ASP A 111 -1.11 -7.86 -28.58
CA ASP A 111 0.20 -8.54 -28.53
C ASP A 111 0.30 -9.42 -27.29
N PRO A 112 0.91 -10.61 -27.37
CA PRO A 112 1.15 -11.45 -26.21
C PRO A 112 2.19 -10.82 -25.29
N VAL A 113 2.03 -11.02 -23.96
CA VAL A 113 3.08 -10.68 -22.98
C VAL A 113 4.17 -11.75 -23.02
N THR A 114 5.41 -11.33 -23.11
CA THR A 114 6.58 -12.23 -23.24
C THR A 114 7.65 -11.94 -22.20
N ALA A 115 8.61 -12.88 -22.05
CA ALA A 115 9.77 -12.73 -21.19
C ALA A 115 10.65 -11.52 -21.58
N GLU A 116 10.71 -11.20 -22.88
CA GLU A 116 11.43 -10.00 -23.38
C GLU A 116 10.78 -8.70 -22.88
N ASP A 117 9.44 -8.64 -22.76
CA ASP A 117 8.75 -7.47 -22.22
C ASP A 117 9.07 -7.31 -20.73
N VAL A 118 9.19 -8.40 -19.98
CA VAL A 118 9.56 -8.39 -18.56
C VAL A 118 11.00 -7.88 -18.38
N LYS A 119 11.95 -8.44 -19.14
CA LYS A 119 13.35 -7.98 -19.14
C LYS A 119 13.44 -6.50 -19.47
N PHE A 120 12.83 -6.07 -20.57
CA PHE A 120 12.78 -4.69 -21.01
C PHE A 120 12.20 -3.75 -19.94
N SER A 121 11.09 -4.12 -19.32
CA SER A 121 10.44 -3.30 -18.29
C SER A 121 11.35 -3.07 -17.09
N PHE A 122 12.07 -4.12 -16.63
CA PHE A 122 13.02 -3.99 -15.54
C PHE A 122 14.25 -3.14 -15.92
N GLU A 123 14.85 -3.39 -17.08
CA GLU A 123 16.01 -2.62 -17.57
C GLU A 123 15.69 -1.14 -17.76
N ARG A 124 14.48 -0.84 -18.24
CA ARG A 124 13.96 0.51 -18.41
C ARG A 124 13.57 1.20 -17.10
N TYR A 125 13.31 0.45 -16.02
CA TYR A 125 12.84 0.99 -14.76
C TYR A 125 13.81 2.03 -14.17
N ARG A 126 13.28 3.23 -13.86
CA ARG A 126 13.99 4.39 -13.30
C ARG A 126 13.23 5.10 -12.18
N GLY A 127 12.20 4.43 -11.64
CA GLY A 127 11.40 4.91 -10.52
C GLY A 127 12.09 4.75 -9.16
N THR A 128 11.30 4.85 -8.10
CA THR A 128 11.76 4.72 -6.72
C THR A 128 12.51 3.40 -6.52
N SER A 129 13.70 3.45 -5.92
CA SER A 129 14.60 2.31 -5.68
C SER A 129 15.26 1.69 -6.92
N ALA A 130 15.16 2.30 -8.10
CA ALA A 130 15.79 1.77 -9.32
C ALA A 130 17.31 1.56 -9.16
N ALA A 131 18.00 2.54 -8.57
CA ALA A 131 19.46 2.46 -8.33
C ALA A 131 19.81 1.23 -7.47
N MET A 132 19.12 1.05 -6.34
CA MET A 132 19.33 -0.06 -5.43
C MET A 132 19.03 -1.43 -6.08
N MET A 133 17.94 -1.52 -6.84
CA MET A 133 17.59 -2.77 -7.52
C MET A 133 18.61 -3.15 -8.60
N LYS A 134 19.04 -2.19 -9.42
CA LYS A 134 20.05 -2.40 -10.47
C LYS A 134 21.44 -2.66 -9.90
N GLU A 135 21.76 -2.11 -8.73
CA GLU A 135 22.99 -2.44 -8.03
C GLU A 135 23.03 -3.92 -7.61
N ARG A 136 21.90 -4.49 -7.16
CA ARG A 136 21.81 -5.86 -6.62
C ARG A 136 21.56 -6.93 -7.68
N VAL A 137 20.86 -6.60 -8.77
CA VAL A 137 20.63 -7.50 -9.89
C VAL A 137 21.83 -7.49 -10.83
N ALA A 138 22.43 -8.65 -11.08
CA ALA A 138 23.55 -8.80 -11.99
C ALA A 138 23.10 -8.88 -13.45
N ALA A 139 22.01 -9.62 -13.71
CA ALA A 139 21.45 -9.80 -15.05
C ALA A 139 19.96 -10.17 -14.97
N VAL A 140 19.24 -9.86 -16.06
CA VAL A 140 17.90 -10.38 -16.34
C VAL A 140 17.98 -11.14 -17.67
N GLU A 141 17.67 -12.42 -17.63
CA GLU A 141 17.75 -13.35 -18.75
C GLU A 141 16.35 -13.72 -19.22
N ALA A 142 16.15 -13.79 -20.54
CA ALA A 142 14.94 -14.28 -21.17
C ALA A 142 15.32 -15.40 -22.17
N PRO A 143 15.60 -16.61 -21.68
CA PRO A 143 16.09 -17.70 -22.53
C PRO A 143 15.05 -18.21 -23.54
N ASP A 144 13.78 -18.01 -23.27
CA ASP A 144 12.66 -18.29 -24.17
C ASP A 144 11.52 -17.26 -23.93
N ALA A 145 10.42 -17.38 -24.68
CA ALA A 145 9.32 -16.44 -24.64
C ALA A 145 8.57 -16.38 -23.28
N ARG A 146 8.75 -17.37 -22.41
CA ARG A 146 7.98 -17.51 -21.16
C ARG A 146 8.85 -17.58 -19.90
N THR A 147 10.14 -17.74 -20.03
CA THR A 147 11.05 -17.87 -18.88
C THR A 147 11.85 -16.59 -18.67
N VAL A 148 11.75 -16.02 -17.47
CA VAL A 148 12.56 -14.88 -17.03
C VAL A 148 13.36 -15.29 -15.82
N ARG A 149 14.67 -15.03 -15.82
CA ARG A 149 15.56 -15.31 -14.71
C ARG A 149 16.27 -14.03 -14.28
N PHE A 150 16.07 -13.65 -13.02
CA PHE A 150 16.86 -12.61 -12.37
C PHE A 150 18.05 -13.24 -11.67
N VAL A 151 19.24 -12.83 -12.03
CA VAL A 151 20.50 -13.24 -11.40
C VAL A 151 20.95 -12.15 -10.44
N LEU A 152 21.21 -12.48 -9.19
CA LEU A 152 21.58 -11.55 -8.14
C LEU A 152 23.09 -11.61 -7.86
N LYS A 153 23.71 -10.48 -7.51
CA LYS A 153 25.14 -10.41 -7.15
C LYS A 153 25.44 -11.03 -5.79
N LYS A 154 24.44 -11.03 -4.89
CA LYS A 154 24.47 -11.63 -3.55
C LYS A 154 23.07 -12.14 -3.19
N PRO A 155 22.92 -13.09 -2.27
CA PRO A 155 21.62 -13.47 -1.76
C PRO A 155 20.85 -12.23 -1.28
N TRP A 156 19.59 -12.12 -1.70
CA TRP A 156 18.72 -11.00 -1.33
C TRP A 156 17.30 -11.48 -1.06
N PRO A 157 17.00 -11.86 0.19
CA PRO A 157 15.68 -12.37 0.58
C PRO A 157 14.52 -11.43 0.28
N ASP A 158 14.77 -10.11 0.28
CA ASP A 158 13.75 -9.09 0.00
C ASP A 158 13.51 -8.82 -1.50
N PHE A 159 14.19 -9.54 -2.41
CA PHE A 159 14.05 -9.29 -3.85
C PHE A 159 12.58 -9.28 -4.29
N LEU A 160 11.81 -10.31 -3.91
CA LEU A 160 10.41 -10.41 -4.30
C LEU A 160 9.56 -9.26 -3.72
N THR A 161 9.80 -8.86 -2.48
CA THR A 161 9.11 -7.72 -1.83
C THR A 161 9.33 -6.43 -2.62
N PHE A 162 10.58 -6.14 -3.00
CA PHE A 162 10.89 -4.96 -3.81
C PHE A 162 10.34 -5.07 -5.24
N TYR A 163 10.40 -6.25 -5.84
CA TYR A 163 9.93 -6.48 -7.20
C TYR A 163 8.40 -6.46 -7.33
N SER A 164 7.66 -6.91 -6.30
CA SER A 164 6.20 -7.04 -6.34
C SER A 164 5.43 -5.83 -5.79
N SER A 165 5.77 -5.36 -4.60
CA SER A 165 4.93 -4.41 -3.86
C SER A 165 5.60 -3.09 -3.53
N ALA A 166 6.90 -3.11 -3.23
CA ALA A 166 7.61 -1.93 -2.74
C ALA A 166 8.12 -1.00 -3.85
N THR A 167 8.02 -1.39 -5.12
CA THR A 167 8.46 -0.58 -6.27
C THR A 167 7.57 -0.80 -7.49
N GLY A 168 7.78 0.00 -8.55
CA GLY A 168 7.15 -0.20 -9.86
C GLY A 168 7.90 -1.18 -10.77
N ALA A 169 8.97 -1.82 -10.31
CA ALA A 169 9.86 -2.62 -11.17
C ALA A 169 9.22 -3.89 -11.74
N GLY A 170 8.21 -4.42 -11.08
CA GLY A 170 7.49 -5.64 -11.51
C GLY A 170 6.34 -5.40 -12.48
N TRP A 171 6.01 -4.15 -12.81
CA TRP A 171 4.95 -3.78 -13.74
C TRP A 171 5.43 -3.81 -15.18
N ILE A 172 4.68 -4.44 -16.08
CA ILE A 172 5.15 -4.80 -17.42
C ILE A 172 4.50 -3.92 -18.49
N VAL A 173 5.34 -3.48 -19.43
CA VAL A 173 4.93 -2.69 -20.61
C VAL A 173 5.37 -3.38 -21.90
N PRO A 174 4.65 -3.16 -23.02
CA PRO A 174 4.97 -3.80 -24.30
C PRO A 174 6.24 -3.18 -24.95
N LYS A 175 7.35 -3.93 -24.93
CA LYS A 175 8.64 -3.52 -25.50
C LYS A 175 8.51 -2.93 -26.91
N LYS A 176 7.91 -3.69 -27.83
CA LYS A 176 7.77 -3.29 -29.23
C LYS A 176 7.05 -1.95 -29.41
N TYR A 177 6.00 -1.73 -28.61
CA TYR A 177 5.23 -0.49 -28.67
C TYR A 177 6.04 0.68 -28.11
N VAL A 178 6.65 0.52 -26.94
CA VAL A 178 7.46 1.58 -26.31
C VAL A 178 8.64 1.96 -27.19
N GLU A 179 9.37 0.99 -27.76
CA GLU A 179 10.48 1.24 -28.68
C GLU A 179 10.03 1.98 -29.96
N LYS A 180 8.82 1.68 -30.44
CA LYS A 180 8.26 2.33 -31.65
C LYS A 180 7.88 3.78 -31.41
N VAL A 181 7.23 4.10 -30.26
CA VAL A 181 6.65 5.43 -30.03
C VAL A 181 7.52 6.34 -29.17
N GLY A 182 8.41 5.76 -28.36
CA GLY A 182 9.22 6.46 -27.37
C GLY A 182 8.47 6.78 -26.08
N ASP A 183 9.23 7.12 -25.03
CA ASP A 183 8.72 7.31 -23.67
C ASP A 183 7.67 8.42 -23.57
N GLU A 184 7.88 9.55 -24.22
CA GLU A 184 6.98 10.70 -24.15
C GLU A 184 5.62 10.43 -24.84
N ALA A 185 5.62 9.71 -25.96
CA ALA A 185 4.39 9.32 -26.61
C ALA A 185 3.69 8.20 -25.87
N PHE A 186 4.45 7.27 -25.26
CA PHE A 186 3.89 6.23 -24.41
C PHE A 186 3.08 6.80 -23.23
N LYS A 187 3.60 7.84 -22.55
CA LYS A 187 2.89 8.51 -21.46
C LYS A 187 1.58 9.20 -21.89
N LYS A 188 1.46 9.57 -23.17
CA LYS A 188 0.25 10.18 -23.72
C LYS A 188 -0.80 9.17 -24.17
N ALA A 189 -0.36 7.97 -24.56
CA ALA A 189 -1.21 6.88 -25.01
C ALA A 189 -0.67 5.53 -24.49
N PRO A 190 -0.78 5.27 -23.17
CA PRO A 190 -0.22 4.08 -22.56
C PRO A 190 -0.94 2.83 -23.04
N ILE A 191 -0.19 1.77 -23.29
CA ILE A 191 -0.67 0.42 -23.52
C ILE A 191 -0.13 -0.46 -22.40
N GLY A 192 -1.04 -1.13 -21.69
CA GLY A 192 -0.71 -2.08 -20.63
C GLY A 192 -1.37 -3.43 -20.83
N ALA A 193 -1.31 -4.27 -19.80
CA ALA A 193 -1.96 -5.58 -19.74
C ALA A 193 -3.00 -5.65 -18.61
N GLY A 194 -3.45 -4.50 -18.10
CA GLY A 194 -4.42 -4.39 -17.01
C GLY A 194 -5.87 -4.57 -17.46
N PRO A 195 -6.81 -4.54 -16.48
CA PRO A 195 -8.24 -4.76 -16.74
C PRO A 195 -8.91 -3.64 -17.56
N TYR A 196 -8.30 -2.46 -17.62
CA TYR A 196 -8.83 -1.30 -18.35
C TYR A 196 -7.78 -0.72 -19.29
N ARG A 197 -8.20 -0.30 -20.48
CA ARG A 197 -7.37 0.39 -21.47
C ARG A 197 -7.61 1.90 -21.45
N PHE A 198 -6.58 2.65 -21.79
CA PHE A 198 -6.61 4.10 -21.89
C PHE A 198 -7.57 4.56 -23.03
N VAL A 199 -8.39 5.57 -22.74
CA VAL A 199 -9.26 6.23 -23.73
C VAL A 199 -8.82 7.68 -23.90
N SER A 200 -8.83 8.48 -22.81
CA SER A 200 -8.46 9.90 -22.88
C SER A 200 -8.00 10.40 -21.51
N PHE A 201 -7.19 11.45 -21.54
CA PHE A 201 -6.78 12.19 -20.35
C PHE A 201 -6.88 13.69 -20.61
N THR A 202 -7.60 14.40 -19.77
CA THR A 202 -7.67 15.87 -19.75
C THR A 202 -7.01 16.35 -18.46
N PRO A 203 -5.84 16.97 -18.52
CA PRO A 203 -5.11 17.43 -17.34
C PRO A 203 -5.97 18.30 -16.42
N GLY A 204 -5.93 18.02 -15.12
CA GLY A 204 -6.72 18.74 -14.12
C GLY A 204 -8.22 18.43 -14.11
N VAL A 205 -8.72 17.61 -15.05
CA VAL A 205 -10.15 17.28 -15.18
C VAL A 205 -10.39 15.79 -14.91
N GLU A 206 -10.00 14.92 -15.84
CA GLU A 206 -10.29 13.48 -15.68
C GLU A 206 -9.41 12.58 -16.56
N LEU A 207 -9.28 11.34 -16.14
CA LEU A 207 -8.79 10.20 -16.90
C LEU A 207 -9.96 9.26 -17.18
N VAL A 208 -10.16 8.90 -18.44
CA VAL A 208 -11.19 7.95 -18.88
C VAL A 208 -10.54 6.66 -19.35
N LEU A 209 -11.01 5.55 -18.80
CA LEU A 209 -10.57 4.20 -19.13
C LEU A 209 -11.77 3.36 -19.60
N GLU A 210 -11.53 2.35 -20.42
CA GLU A 210 -12.53 1.41 -20.90
C GLU A 210 -12.12 -0.03 -20.60
N ALA A 211 -13.09 -0.88 -20.22
CA ALA A 211 -12.88 -2.29 -19.93
C ALA A 211 -12.14 -3.02 -21.07
N PHE A 212 -11.14 -3.81 -20.71
CA PHE A 212 -10.42 -4.67 -21.64
C PHE A 212 -11.01 -6.08 -21.59
N GLU A 213 -11.80 -6.43 -22.59
CA GLU A 213 -12.50 -7.72 -22.67
C GLU A 213 -11.54 -8.92 -22.76
N GLY A 214 -10.30 -8.69 -23.22
CA GLY A 214 -9.23 -9.68 -23.28
C GLY A 214 -8.43 -9.85 -22.00
N TYR A 215 -8.84 -9.26 -20.88
CA TYR A 215 -8.10 -9.36 -19.63
C TYR A 215 -8.08 -10.81 -19.11
N TRP A 216 -6.90 -11.30 -18.78
CA TRP A 216 -6.66 -12.71 -18.50
C TRP A 216 -7.30 -13.21 -17.20
N ARG A 217 -7.47 -12.35 -16.17
CA ARG A 217 -7.98 -12.77 -14.86
C ARG A 217 -9.52 -12.80 -14.84
N LYS A 218 -10.16 -11.69 -15.07
CA LYS A 218 -11.62 -11.53 -15.04
C LYS A 218 -12.01 -10.32 -15.86
N MET A 219 -12.91 -10.48 -16.79
CA MET A 219 -13.46 -9.35 -17.55
C MET A 219 -14.19 -8.39 -16.61
N PRO A 220 -13.86 -7.08 -16.59
CA PRO A 220 -14.60 -6.09 -15.83
C PRO A 220 -16.08 -6.04 -16.21
N THR A 221 -16.97 -5.84 -15.24
CA THR A 221 -18.42 -5.65 -15.51
C THR A 221 -18.75 -4.20 -15.84
N VAL A 222 -18.00 -3.25 -15.29
CA VAL A 222 -18.16 -1.81 -15.55
C VAL A 222 -17.43 -1.43 -16.83
N LYS A 223 -18.15 -0.90 -17.83
CA LYS A 223 -17.58 -0.58 -19.15
C LYS A 223 -16.59 0.58 -19.08
N ARG A 224 -16.91 1.65 -18.35
CA ARG A 224 -16.06 2.84 -18.22
C ARG A 224 -15.69 3.11 -16.77
N LEU A 225 -14.42 3.32 -16.53
CA LEU A 225 -13.84 3.76 -15.27
C LEU A 225 -13.29 5.16 -15.47
N VAL A 226 -13.79 6.13 -14.69
CA VAL A 226 -13.39 7.54 -14.79
C VAL A 226 -12.79 7.99 -13.46
N PHE A 227 -11.58 8.53 -13.49
CA PHE A 227 -10.95 9.22 -12.35
C PHE A 227 -11.11 10.72 -12.56
N ARG A 228 -12.05 11.32 -11.85
CA ARG A 228 -12.34 12.77 -11.91
C ARG A 228 -11.60 13.53 -10.82
N VAL A 229 -10.84 14.54 -11.21
CA VAL A 229 -10.05 15.36 -10.29
C VAL A 229 -10.97 16.34 -9.56
N VAL A 230 -11.12 16.19 -8.24
CA VAL A 230 -11.91 17.04 -7.35
C VAL A 230 -11.10 17.27 -6.07
N PRO A 231 -10.11 18.18 -6.05
CA PRO A 231 -9.16 18.30 -4.94
C PRO A 231 -9.80 18.77 -3.63
N GLU A 232 -10.79 19.66 -3.72
CA GLU A 232 -11.43 20.23 -2.55
C GLU A 232 -12.46 19.25 -1.96
N GLU A 233 -12.38 19.00 -0.65
CA GLU A 233 -13.06 17.90 0.04
C GLU A 233 -14.59 18.10 0.11
N ALA A 234 -15.06 19.31 0.46
CA ALA A 234 -16.49 19.60 0.52
C ALA A 234 -17.14 19.54 -0.87
N THR A 235 -16.45 20.01 -1.91
CA THR A 235 -16.89 19.88 -3.31
C THR A 235 -16.99 18.41 -3.73
N ARG A 236 -16.04 17.58 -3.29
CA ARG A 236 -16.04 16.14 -3.57
C ARG A 236 -17.20 15.41 -2.89
N LEU A 237 -17.50 15.76 -1.62
CA LEU A 237 -18.69 15.24 -0.94
C LEU A 237 -19.99 15.74 -1.59
N ALA A 238 -20.08 17.00 -1.98
CA ALA A 238 -21.24 17.54 -2.67
C ALA A 238 -21.48 16.84 -4.02
N ALA A 239 -20.43 16.57 -4.80
CA ALA A 239 -20.53 15.81 -6.05
C ALA A 239 -21.04 14.38 -5.81
N LEU A 240 -20.60 13.71 -4.74
CA LEU A 240 -21.10 12.39 -4.35
C LEU A 240 -22.59 12.45 -3.97
N LYS A 241 -23.02 13.45 -3.20
CA LYS A 241 -24.42 13.65 -2.80
C LYS A 241 -25.34 13.87 -4.00
N ARG A 242 -24.88 14.59 -5.03
CA ARG A 242 -25.62 14.81 -6.29
C ARG A 242 -25.54 13.62 -7.27
N GLY A 243 -24.70 12.60 -6.99
CA GLY A 243 -24.47 11.48 -7.89
C GLY A 243 -23.63 11.83 -9.13
N GLU A 244 -22.86 12.90 -9.10
CA GLU A 244 -21.91 13.31 -10.15
C GLU A 244 -20.63 12.48 -10.10
N VAL A 245 -20.32 11.90 -8.94
CA VAL A 245 -19.31 10.86 -8.72
C VAL A 245 -19.93 9.72 -7.94
N ASP A 246 -19.41 8.52 -8.13
CA ASP A 246 -19.88 7.30 -7.46
C ASP A 246 -19.07 6.99 -6.21
N LEU A 247 -17.81 7.38 -6.21
CA LEU A 247 -16.88 7.21 -5.10
C LEU A 247 -16.17 8.55 -4.84
N ALA A 248 -15.96 8.89 -3.56
CA ALA A 248 -15.25 10.09 -3.15
C ALA A 248 -14.09 9.69 -2.22
N TYR A 249 -12.87 9.82 -2.69
CA TYR A 249 -11.69 9.57 -1.87
C TYR A 249 -11.50 10.60 -0.77
N SER A 250 -11.05 10.14 0.41
CA SER A 250 -10.53 11.00 1.49
C SER A 250 -11.53 12.08 1.93
N ILE A 251 -12.59 11.63 2.59
CA ILE A 251 -13.57 12.49 3.30
C ILE A 251 -13.28 12.37 4.79
N ARG A 252 -13.03 13.47 5.50
CA ARG A 252 -12.53 13.45 6.89
C ARG A 252 -13.40 14.28 7.83
N GLY A 253 -13.26 14.03 9.15
CA GLY A 253 -13.86 14.81 10.22
C GLY A 253 -15.36 15.00 10.06
N GLU A 254 -15.83 16.24 10.20
CA GLU A 254 -17.24 16.61 10.12
C GLU A 254 -17.90 16.22 8.77
N LEU A 255 -17.15 16.28 7.67
CA LEU A 255 -17.67 15.89 6.36
C LEU A 255 -17.91 14.36 6.28
N ALA A 256 -17.13 13.56 6.99
CA ALA A 256 -17.39 12.12 7.09
C ALA A 256 -18.64 11.83 7.95
N GLU A 257 -18.89 12.61 8.99
CA GLU A 257 -20.14 12.53 9.76
C GLU A 257 -21.34 12.97 8.92
N GLU A 258 -21.22 14.04 8.13
CA GLU A 258 -22.24 14.47 7.20
C GLU A 258 -22.58 13.40 6.17
N LEU A 259 -21.54 12.74 5.63
CA LEU A 259 -21.69 11.59 4.73
C LEU A 259 -22.53 10.48 5.36
N LEU A 260 -22.22 10.09 6.60
CA LEU A 260 -22.95 9.04 7.32
C LEU A 260 -24.43 9.38 7.55
N ARG A 261 -24.76 10.65 7.70
CA ARG A 261 -26.14 11.14 7.85
C ARG A 261 -26.89 11.29 6.52
N THR A 262 -26.21 11.14 5.38
CA THR A 262 -26.83 11.30 4.06
C THR A 262 -27.44 9.99 3.57
N PRO A 263 -28.80 9.89 3.36
CA PRO A 263 -29.45 8.66 2.95
C PRO A 263 -28.90 8.09 1.64
N GLY A 264 -28.64 6.79 1.63
CA GLY A 264 -28.18 6.05 0.44
C GLY A 264 -26.68 6.18 0.15
N LEU A 265 -25.95 6.97 0.92
CA LEU A 265 -24.49 6.97 0.90
C LEU A 265 -23.94 6.11 2.04
N SER A 266 -22.70 5.67 1.89
CA SER A 266 -22.01 4.93 2.95
C SER A 266 -20.55 5.35 3.05
N LEU A 267 -19.99 5.20 4.25
CA LEU A 267 -18.58 5.40 4.53
C LEU A 267 -17.83 4.07 4.40
N LYS A 268 -16.74 4.07 3.65
CA LYS A 268 -15.80 2.95 3.59
C LYS A 268 -14.46 3.40 4.17
N ALA A 269 -14.15 2.92 5.37
CA ALA A 269 -12.84 3.13 5.97
C ALA A 269 -11.85 2.10 5.44
N VAL A 270 -10.66 2.55 5.04
CA VAL A 270 -9.56 1.71 4.58
C VAL A 270 -8.33 2.02 5.42
N VAL A 271 -7.94 1.10 6.29
CA VAL A 271 -6.71 1.21 7.07
C VAL A 271 -5.52 0.96 6.15
N ILE A 272 -4.63 1.93 6.06
CA ILE A 272 -3.45 1.87 5.19
C ILE A 272 -2.19 1.46 5.94
N GLN A 273 -1.14 1.09 5.20
CA GLN A 273 0.17 0.70 5.77
C GLN A 273 0.97 1.92 6.25
N ALA A 274 0.30 2.89 6.89
CA ALA A 274 0.92 4.13 7.35
C ALA A 274 0.72 4.31 8.86
N PRO A 275 1.54 3.66 9.70
CA PRO A 275 1.66 4.08 11.09
C PRO A 275 2.14 5.51 11.18
N PHE A 276 1.55 6.27 12.09
CA PHE A 276 2.00 7.57 12.52
C PHE A 276 2.74 7.43 13.85
N TRP A 277 3.81 8.20 14.02
CA TRP A 277 4.63 8.19 15.22
C TRP A 277 5.26 9.54 15.49
N LEU A 278 5.68 9.75 16.72
CA LEU A 278 6.65 10.77 17.06
C LEU A 278 8.06 10.17 17.01
N TYR A 279 8.97 10.89 16.42
CA TYR A 279 10.40 10.61 16.43
C TYR A 279 11.14 11.75 17.10
N PHE A 280 12.22 11.45 17.80
CA PHE A 280 12.97 12.38 18.61
C PHE A 280 14.40 12.52 18.06
N PRO A 281 14.66 13.40 17.07
CA PRO A 281 15.99 13.59 16.49
C PRO A 281 17.09 13.80 17.54
N ASP A 282 16.79 14.62 18.54
CA ASP A 282 17.75 15.00 19.58
C ASP A 282 17.93 13.94 20.69
N GLN A 283 17.31 12.74 20.54
CA GLN A 283 17.59 11.60 21.44
C GLN A 283 19.06 11.17 21.42
N TRP A 284 19.81 11.61 20.42
CA TRP A 284 21.23 11.33 20.23
C TRP A 284 22.14 12.40 20.85
N ASP A 285 21.61 13.54 21.30
CA ASP A 285 22.34 14.59 21.98
C ASP A 285 22.18 14.46 23.51
N PRO A 286 23.27 14.14 24.27
CA PRO A 286 23.20 14.01 25.72
C PRO A 286 22.74 15.27 26.47
N LYS A 287 22.75 16.42 25.80
CA LYS A 287 22.30 17.69 26.40
C LYS A 287 20.80 17.92 26.23
N SER A 288 20.15 17.16 25.35
CA SER A 288 18.73 17.30 25.10
C SER A 288 17.89 16.54 26.14
N PRO A 289 16.76 17.09 26.61
CA PRO A 289 15.80 16.33 27.40
C PRO A 289 15.32 15.05 26.69
N TRP A 290 15.27 15.06 25.36
CA TRP A 290 14.86 13.91 24.54
C TRP A 290 15.85 12.75 24.58
N HIS A 291 17.09 12.96 25.05
CA HIS A 291 18.08 11.89 25.24
C HIS A 291 17.66 10.90 26.34
N ASP A 292 16.98 11.39 27.38
CA ASP A 292 16.50 10.53 28.46
C ASP A 292 15.32 9.66 27.98
N GLN A 293 15.51 8.35 28.07
CA GLN A 293 14.48 7.38 27.69
C GLN A 293 13.17 7.59 28.47
N ARG A 294 13.23 8.01 29.74
CA ARG A 294 12.06 8.25 30.59
C ARG A 294 11.18 9.37 30.03
N VAL A 295 11.78 10.41 29.42
CA VAL A 295 11.08 11.51 28.76
C VAL A 295 10.33 11.00 27.52
N ARG A 296 10.97 10.14 26.71
CA ARG A 296 10.35 9.54 25.53
C ARG A 296 9.22 8.58 25.91
N GLU A 297 9.39 7.82 27.00
CA GLU A 297 8.33 6.95 27.51
C GLU A 297 7.16 7.75 28.12
N ALA A 298 7.44 8.83 28.83
CA ALA A 298 6.42 9.75 29.31
C ALA A 298 5.58 10.31 28.15
N THR A 299 6.23 10.66 27.04
CA THR A 299 5.55 11.10 25.82
C THR A 299 4.56 10.04 25.28
N ARG A 300 4.95 8.76 25.29
CA ARG A 300 4.05 7.66 24.88
C ARG A 300 2.86 7.49 25.82
N LEU A 301 3.08 7.63 27.12
CA LEU A 301 2.03 7.48 28.13
C LEU A 301 1.11 8.70 28.23
N ALA A 302 1.50 9.85 27.70
CA ALA A 302 0.72 11.07 27.73
C ALA A 302 -0.44 11.10 26.73
N LEU A 303 -0.43 10.24 25.71
CA LEU A 303 -1.38 10.33 24.59
C LEU A 303 -2.62 9.47 24.81
N ASP A 304 -3.80 10.08 24.80
CA ASP A 304 -5.07 9.34 24.71
C ASP A 304 -5.34 8.97 23.25
N TYR A 305 -4.76 7.86 22.85
CA TYR A 305 -4.82 7.33 21.49
C TYR A 305 -6.25 7.10 21.00
N LYS A 306 -7.15 6.67 21.91
CA LYS A 306 -8.55 6.39 21.58
C LYS A 306 -9.28 7.67 21.25
N SER A 307 -9.20 8.66 22.12
CA SER A 307 -9.84 9.98 21.91
C SER A 307 -9.32 10.67 20.65
N ILE A 308 -7.99 10.59 20.38
CA ILE A 308 -7.41 11.11 19.14
C ILE A 308 -8.00 10.40 17.90
N SER A 309 -8.13 9.07 17.92
CA SER A 309 -8.70 8.30 16.81
C SER A 309 -10.19 8.61 16.61
N GLU A 310 -10.96 8.69 17.67
CA GLU A 310 -12.39 9.05 17.62
C GLU A 310 -12.61 10.44 17.05
N ALA A 311 -11.87 11.44 17.51
CA ALA A 311 -12.02 12.81 17.06
C ALA A 311 -11.61 13.03 15.58
N LEU A 312 -10.55 12.38 15.13
CA LEU A 312 -9.96 12.69 13.82
C LEU A 312 -10.33 11.70 12.71
N THR A 313 -10.68 10.47 13.08
CA THR A 313 -11.01 9.41 12.10
C THR A 313 -12.23 8.57 12.48
N LEU A 314 -13.11 9.11 13.34
CA LEU A 314 -14.32 8.43 13.82
C LEU A 314 -14.03 7.04 14.41
N GLY A 315 -12.88 6.88 15.08
CA GLY A 315 -12.44 5.62 15.66
C GLY A 315 -11.93 4.58 14.66
N HIS A 316 -11.85 4.89 13.36
CA HIS A 316 -11.43 3.94 12.34
C HIS A 316 -9.92 3.73 12.23
N SER A 317 -9.09 4.60 12.81
CA SER A 317 -7.64 4.41 12.85
C SER A 317 -7.25 3.50 14.01
N PRO A 318 -6.81 2.24 13.75
CA PRO A 318 -6.39 1.34 14.81
C PRO A 318 -5.19 1.91 15.56
N ILE A 319 -5.22 1.82 16.88
CA ILE A 319 -4.08 2.20 17.73
C ILE A 319 -2.95 1.22 17.48
N THR A 320 -1.75 1.73 17.29
CA THR A 320 -0.53 0.90 17.17
C THR A 320 0.54 1.36 18.15
N ASN A 321 1.39 0.42 18.57
CA ASN A 321 2.58 0.68 19.37
C ASN A 321 3.86 0.29 18.59
N SER A 322 3.77 0.33 17.25
CA SER A 322 4.85 -0.01 16.33
C SER A 322 4.92 0.95 15.15
N ILE A 323 6.12 1.25 14.66
CA ILE A 323 6.34 1.92 13.39
C ILE A 323 6.21 0.95 12.20
N ILE A 324 6.13 -0.36 12.47
CA ILE A 324 5.92 -1.39 11.46
C ILE A 324 4.41 -1.66 11.38
N PRO A 325 3.79 -1.65 10.20
CA PRO A 325 2.39 -2.04 10.02
C PRO A 325 2.12 -3.48 10.44
N GLU A 326 0.97 -3.75 11.06
CA GLU A 326 0.61 -5.11 11.53
C GLU A 326 0.55 -6.15 10.40
N ASN A 327 0.25 -5.71 9.18
CA ASN A 327 0.17 -6.58 8.01
C ASN A 327 1.50 -6.77 7.26
N PHE A 328 2.61 -6.23 7.78
CA PHE A 328 3.93 -6.48 7.20
C PHE A 328 4.45 -7.85 7.62
N GLU A 329 5.11 -8.53 6.69
CA GLU A 329 5.88 -9.73 6.99
C GLU A 329 6.92 -9.43 8.07
N PHE A 330 7.15 -10.38 8.97
CA PHE A 330 8.05 -10.27 10.15
C PHE A 330 7.59 -9.26 11.21
N TYR A 331 6.33 -8.82 11.21
CA TYR A 331 5.80 -7.97 12.25
C TYR A 331 5.93 -8.64 13.63
N TRP A 332 6.41 -7.87 14.59
CA TRP A 332 6.33 -8.21 16.00
C TRP A 332 5.17 -7.45 16.64
N LYS A 333 4.30 -8.17 17.32
CA LYS A 333 3.17 -7.56 18.03
C LYS A 333 3.64 -6.98 19.37
N PRO A 334 3.78 -5.64 19.50
CA PRO A 334 4.17 -5.02 20.76
C PRO A 334 3.05 -5.12 21.80
N PRO A 335 3.36 -4.89 23.09
CA PRO A 335 2.35 -4.61 24.10
C PRO A 335 1.43 -3.48 23.65
N PRO A 336 0.13 -3.49 24.05
CA PRO A 336 -0.78 -2.39 23.71
C PRO A 336 -0.24 -1.03 24.14
N ALA A 337 -0.53 0.01 23.38
CA ALA A 337 -0.25 1.38 23.79
C ALA A 337 -1.13 1.71 25.02
N ALA A 338 -0.52 2.38 26.00
CA ALA A 338 -1.19 2.74 27.25
C ALA A 338 -1.30 4.27 27.36
N TYR A 339 -2.44 4.76 27.82
CA TYR A 339 -2.63 6.13 28.26
C TYR A 339 -2.57 6.19 29.78
N ASN A 340 -1.58 6.88 30.33
CA ASN A 340 -1.39 7.07 31.76
C ASN A 340 -0.65 8.38 32.05
N PRO A 341 -1.35 9.51 32.03
CA PRO A 341 -0.74 10.83 32.23
C PRO A 341 -0.09 11.00 33.60
N GLU A 342 -0.60 10.35 34.64
CA GLU A 342 0.02 10.42 35.97
C GLU A 342 1.38 9.71 36.01
N LYS A 343 1.49 8.54 35.36
CA LYS A 343 2.79 7.86 35.21
C LYS A 343 3.74 8.67 34.32
N ALA A 344 3.23 9.35 33.29
CA ALA A 344 4.01 10.25 32.45
C ALA A 344 4.62 11.39 33.28
N LYS A 345 3.82 12.07 34.10
CA LYS A 345 4.30 13.12 35.03
C LYS A 345 5.35 12.60 36.01
N GLN A 346 5.15 11.38 36.53
CA GLN A 346 6.13 10.75 37.44
C GLN A 346 7.47 10.51 36.74
N LEU A 347 7.45 9.94 35.51
CA LEU A 347 8.68 9.72 34.74
C LEU A 347 9.41 11.03 34.40
N LEU A 348 8.67 12.09 34.09
CA LEU A 348 9.24 13.43 33.88
C LEU A 348 9.88 13.98 35.18
N ALA A 349 9.22 13.80 36.31
CA ALA A 349 9.79 14.21 37.60
C ALA A 349 11.07 13.43 37.93
N ASP A 350 11.08 12.11 37.69
CA ASP A 350 12.26 11.25 37.89
C ASP A 350 13.42 11.59 36.94
N ALA A 351 13.07 12.13 35.74
CA ALA A 351 14.04 12.65 34.76
C ALA A 351 14.52 14.10 35.07
N GLY A 352 14.05 14.71 36.17
CA GLY A 352 14.42 16.08 36.57
C GLY A 352 13.53 17.17 36.05
N HIS A 353 12.40 16.82 35.41
CA HIS A 353 11.46 17.76 34.78
C HIS A 353 10.10 17.86 35.49
N ARG A 354 10.09 17.87 36.81
CA ARG A 354 8.85 17.93 37.64
C ARG A 354 7.90 19.07 37.26
N ASN A 355 8.44 20.21 36.85
CA ASN A 355 7.64 21.39 36.43
C ASN A 355 7.48 21.50 34.93
N GLY A 356 7.70 20.40 34.22
CA GLY A 356 7.74 20.36 32.77
C GLY A 356 9.00 20.98 32.16
N PHE A 357 9.08 21.00 30.85
CA PHE A 357 10.23 21.57 30.12
C PHE A 357 9.79 22.11 28.75
N ASP A 358 10.67 22.90 28.13
CA ASP A 358 10.54 23.32 26.73
C ASP A 358 11.10 22.20 25.83
N GLY A 359 10.19 21.51 25.16
CA GLY A 359 10.52 20.40 24.24
C GLY A 359 10.91 20.86 22.84
N GLY A 360 10.94 22.17 22.59
CA GLY A 360 11.36 22.76 21.32
C GLY A 360 10.33 22.71 20.20
N ASP A 361 10.81 22.58 18.97
CA ASP A 361 9.94 22.57 17.78
C ASP A 361 9.32 21.19 17.54
N TYR A 362 8.07 21.19 17.09
CA TYR A 362 7.32 19.99 16.66
C TYR A 362 7.01 20.11 15.16
N TYR A 363 7.68 19.32 14.35
CA TYR A 363 7.55 19.35 12.90
C TYR A 363 6.55 18.30 12.41
N CYS A 364 5.69 18.70 11.46
CA CYS A 364 4.78 17.78 10.76
C CYS A 364 4.59 18.19 9.29
N ASP A 365 4.13 17.23 8.48
CA ASP A 365 3.50 17.54 7.18
C ASP A 365 2.23 18.33 7.44
N SER A 366 2.08 19.50 6.82
CA SER A 366 0.95 20.43 7.01
C SER A 366 -0.41 19.79 6.75
N SER A 367 -0.47 18.76 5.90
CA SER A 367 -1.70 17.98 5.64
C SER A 367 -2.22 17.23 6.88
N TYR A 368 -1.40 17.12 7.94
CA TYR A 368 -1.72 16.42 9.19
C TYR A 368 -1.51 17.29 10.43
N SER A 369 -1.62 18.62 10.29
CA SER A 369 -1.47 19.57 11.41
C SER A 369 -2.51 19.32 12.52
N ASN A 370 -3.71 18.90 12.16
CA ASN A 370 -4.75 18.52 13.13
C ASN A 370 -4.34 17.37 14.06
N VAL A 371 -3.58 16.40 13.56
CA VAL A 371 -3.00 15.33 14.40
C VAL A 371 -1.96 15.90 15.34
N ALA A 372 -1.10 16.79 14.83
CA ALA A 372 -0.07 17.46 15.64
C ALA A 372 -0.70 18.30 16.77
N GLU A 373 -1.74 19.08 16.48
CA GLU A 373 -2.46 19.90 17.46
C GLU A 373 -3.07 19.04 18.57
N ALA A 374 -3.72 17.93 18.22
CA ALA A 374 -4.27 17.01 19.21
C ALA A 374 -3.17 16.41 20.11
N VAL A 375 -2.05 15.97 19.52
CA VAL A 375 -0.90 15.43 20.26
C VAL A 375 -0.29 16.49 21.18
N ILE A 376 -0.09 17.71 20.70
CA ILE A 376 0.51 18.82 21.48
C ILE A 376 -0.31 19.13 22.72
N ASN A 377 -1.64 19.11 22.63
CA ASN A 377 -2.52 19.33 23.78
C ASN A 377 -2.26 18.31 24.89
N TYR A 378 -2.17 17.02 24.57
CA TYR A 378 -1.85 15.97 25.54
C TYR A 378 -0.43 16.09 26.12
N LEU A 379 0.56 16.49 25.30
CA LEU A 379 1.92 16.72 25.78
C LEU A 379 1.96 17.90 26.78
N GLN A 380 1.20 18.94 26.51
CA GLN A 380 1.12 20.12 27.39
C GLN A 380 0.49 19.78 28.74
N GLU A 381 -0.50 18.89 28.80
CA GLU A 381 -1.15 18.44 30.05
C GLU A 381 -0.17 17.76 31.03
N VAL A 382 0.88 17.12 30.50
CA VAL A 382 1.91 16.50 31.33
C VAL A 382 3.15 17.39 31.52
N GLY A 383 3.15 18.62 30.95
CA GLY A 383 4.22 19.60 31.12
C GLY A 383 5.26 19.62 30.01
N ILE A 384 5.08 18.89 28.90
CA ILE A 384 5.96 18.96 27.73
C ILE A 384 5.42 20.05 26.78
N ARG A 385 6.13 21.17 26.70
CA ARG A 385 5.74 22.31 25.84
C ARG A 385 6.52 22.27 24.54
N VAL A 386 5.82 22.18 23.40
CA VAL A 386 6.43 22.17 22.08
C VAL A 386 5.76 23.22 21.18
N LYS A 387 6.46 23.68 20.16
CA LYS A 387 5.98 24.67 19.20
C LYS A 387 5.73 24.04 17.84
N LEU A 388 4.50 24.07 17.37
CA LEU A 388 4.11 23.50 16.08
C LEU A 388 4.81 24.23 14.92
N ARG A 389 5.39 23.44 14.00
CA ARG A 389 6.08 23.85 12.77
C ARG A 389 5.58 23.01 11.58
N PRO A 390 4.42 23.30 11.05
CA PRO A 390 3.93 22.60 9.86
C PRO A 390 4.73 23.02 8.65
N LEU A 391 5.15 22.06 7.84
CA LEU A 391 5.85 22.28 6.57
C LEU A 391 5.01 21.70 5.43
N GLU A 392 5.11 22.33 4.26
CA GLU A 392 4.58 21.70 3.05
C GLU A 392 5.22 20.32 2.86
N ARG A 393 4.45 19.35 2.32
CA ARG A 393 4.82 17.95 2.30
C ARG A 393 6.20 17.68 1.68
N ALA A 394 6.50 18.27 0.53
CA ALA A 394 7.80 18.05 -0.12
C ALA A 394 8.95 18.64 0.69
N ALA A 395 8.77 19.85 1.24
CA ALA A 395 9.73 20.50 2.11
C ALA A 395 9.94 19.71 3.42
N PHE A 396 8.86 19.15 3.99
CA PHE A 396 8.95 18.31 5.18
C PHE A 396 9.82 17.08 4.95
N TYR A 397 9.53 16.28 3.92
CA TYR A 397 10.30 15.06 3.65
C TYR A 397 11.73 15.34 3.18
N SER A 398 11.98 16.44 2.46
CA SER A 398 13.33 16.89 2.14
C SER A 398 14.13 17.21 3.40
N ALA A 399 13.60 18.05 4.28
CA ALA A 399 14.26 18.44 5.53
C ALA A 399 14.44 17.23 6.48
N TYR A 400 13.48 16.30 6.51
CA TYR A 400 13.57 15.05 7.28
C TYR A 400 14.72 14.16 6.74
N GLY A 401 14.77 13.93 5.44
CA GLY A 401 15.84 13.14 4.79
C GLY A 401 17.22 13.78 4.93
N GLU A 402 17.29 15.12 4.86
CA GLU A 402 18.53 15.89 5.04
C GLU A 402 18.97 16.04 6.51
N LYS A 403 18.23 15.46 7.47
CA LYS A 403 18.53 15.50 8.92
C LYS A 403 18.52 16.92 9.50
N LYS A 404 17.70 17.82 8.95
CA LYS A 404 17.63 19.23 9.37
C LYS A 404 16.63 19.50 10.49
N LEU A 405 15.69 18.58 10.74
CA LEU A 405 14.66 18.74 11.77
C LEU A 405 15.20 18.34 13.15
N LYS A 406 14.70 18.97 14.20
CA LYS A 406 15.14 18.77 15.60
C LYS A 406 13.96 18.49 16.52
N ASN A 407 14.24 18.15 17.76
CA ASN A 407 13.32 17.96 18.87
C ASN A 407 12.26 16.88 18.60
N VAL A 408 11.12 17.22 17.98
CA VAL A 408 10.04 16.28 17.72
C VAL A 408 9.63 16.32 16.25
N ILE A 409 9.53 15.14 15.63
CA ILE A 409 9.02 14.97 14.27
C ILE A 409 7.79 14.06 14.34
N GLN A 410 6.64 14.53 13.86
CA GLN A 410 5.50 13.67 13.55
C GLN A 410 5.76 13.01 12.20
N GLY A 411 6.26 11.79 12.23
CA GLY A 411 6.53 11.00 11.05
C GLY A 411 5.41 10.03 10.71
N ALA A 412 5.39 9.63 9.46
CA ALA A 412 4.56 8.54 8.95
C ALA A 412 5.23 7.92 7.74
N SER A 413 4.86 6.70 7.41
CA SER A 413 5.25 6.12 6.12
C SER A 413 4.19 5.13 5.64
N GLY A 414 3.66 5.40 4.46
CA GLY A 414 2.77 4.48 3.74
C GLY A 414 3.50 3.58 2.74
N ALA A 415 4.85 3.61 2.71
CA ALA A 415 5.63 2.78 1.81
C ALA A 415 5.36 1.29 2.05
N PHE A 416 5.11 0.56 0.97
CA PHE A 416 4.94 -0.89 1.00
C PHE A 416 6.27 -1.59 1.27
N GLY A 417 6.18 -2.85 1.69
CA GLY A 417 7.36 -3.65 2.00
C GLY A 417 7.11 -4.65 3.12
N ASN A 418 8.14 -4.88 3.90
CA ASN A 418 8.12 -5.72 5.11
C ASN A 418 8.84 -5.02 6.27
N ALA A 419 8.98 -5.69 7.42
CA ALA A 419 9.66 -5.11 8.57
C ALA A 419 11.11 -4.67 8.26
N ALA A 420 11.84 -5.45 7.45
CA ALA A 420 13.21 -5.10 7.08
C ALA A 420 13.29 -3.79 6.29
N THR A 421 12.39 -3.56 5.33
CA THR A 421 12.37 -2.33 4.54
C THR A 421 12.07 -1.10 5.39
N ARG A 422 11.18 -1.23 6.39
CA ARG A 422 10.87 -0.15 7.33
C ARG A 422 12.05 0.15 8.26
N LEU A 423 12.69 -0.87 8.82
CA LEU A 423 13.89 -0.72 9.65
C LEU A 423 15.04 -0.08 8.86
N ALA A 424 15.25 -0.50 7.61
CA ALA A 424 16.26 0.07 6.72
C ALA A 424 16.11 1.58 6.54
N ALA A 425 14.89 2.08 6.42
CA ALA A 425 14.63 3.49 6.17
C ALA A 425 14.71 4.36 7.44
N PHE A 426 14.29 3.84 8.59
CA PHE A 426 14.00 4.66 9.77
C PHE A 426 14.87 4.37 11.01
N ALA A 427 15.46 3.17 11.13
CA ALA A 427 15.99 2.74 12.41
C ALA A 427 17.49 2.36 12.44
N VAL A 428 18.09 2.09 11.29
CA VAL A 428 19.49 1.63 11.21
C VAL A 428 20.41 2.66 10.58
N LYS A 429 21.71 2.47 10.76
CA LYS A 429 22.75 3.35 10.21
C LYS A 429 22.61 3.53 8.70
N GLY A 430 22.65 4.77 8.25
CA GLY A 430 22.50 5.10 6.83
C GLY A 430 21.07 5.14 6.33
N GLY A 431 20.08 4.81 7.16
CA GLY A 431 18.67 4.93 6.82
C GLY A 431 18.28 6.36 6.44
N ALA A 432 17.43 6.50 5.41
CA ALA A 432 17.06 7.80 4.86
C ALA A 432 16.52 8.77 5.94
N TYR A 433 15.83 8.26 6.94
CA TYR A 433 15.19 9.03 8.01
C TYR A 433 15.72 8.73 9.42
N ALA A 434 16.78 7.91 9.54
CA ALA A 434 17.42 7.64 10.82
C ALA A 434 18.45 8.73 11.14
N TYR A 435 18.32 9.42 12.27
CA TYR A 435 19.23 10.51 12.70
C TYR A 435 20.42 10.01 13.51
N GLY A 436 20.34 8.79 14.00
CA GLY A 436 21.40 8.11 14.72
C GLY A 436 21.12 6.60 14.70
N ASN A 437 21.97 5.84 15.38
CA ASN A 437 21.86 4.39 15.39
C ASN A 437 22.37 3.78 16.69
N TYR A 438 21.92 2.57 16.99
CA TYR A 438 22.47 1.70 18.00
C TYR A 438 23.25 0.55 17.33
N PRO A 439 24.52 0.29 17.73
CA PRO A 439 25.31 -0.81 17.14
C PRO A 439 24.61 -2.17 17.19
N GLU A 440 23.91 -2.48 18.29
CA GLU A 440 23.15 -3.74 18.44
C GLU A 440 22.05 -3.84 17.36
N LEU A 441 21.34 -2.75 17.07
CA LEU A 441 20.28 -2.73 16.05
C LEU A 441 20.87 -2.89 14.64
N ASP A 442 22.00 -2.25 14.37
CA ASP A 442 22.71 -2.36 13.10
C ASP A 442 23.22 -3.80 12.86
N GLU A 443 23.72 -4.46 13.92
CA GLU A 443 24.18 -5.84 13.85
C GLU A 443 23.04 -6.81 13.55
N LEU A 444 21.91 -6.71 14.28
CA LEU A 444 20.69 -7.50 14.01
C LEU A 444 20.22 -7.32 12.57
N PHE A 445 20.26 -6.08 12.09
CA PHE A 445 19.86 -5.76 10.72
C PHE A 445 20.83 -6.32 9.68
N ALA A 446 22.13 -6.27 9.93
CA ALA A 446 23.14 -6.83 9.05
C ALA A 446 23.01 -8.37 8.94
N GLN A 447 22.79 -9.05 10.07
CA GLN A 447 22.60 -10.50 10.10
C GLN A 447 21.37 -10.95 9.29
N GLN A 448 20.22 -10.26 9.41
CA GLN A 448 19.00 -10.62 8.68
C GLN A 448 19.10 -10.38 7.17
N ALA A 449 19.99 -9.45 6.72
CA ALA A 449 20.02 -8.99 5.33
C ALA A 449 20.39 -10.09 4.32
N THR A 450 21.07 -11.15 4.77
CA THR A 450 21.49 -12.31 3.95
C THR A 450 21.00 -13.64 4.50
N GLU A 451 20.20 -13.63 5.60
CA GLU A 451 19.66 -14.86 6.20
C GLU A 451 18.52 -15.41 5.33
N LEU A 452 18.69 -16.64 4.85
CA LEU A 452 17.73 -17.34 4.00
C LEU A 452 16.73 -18.19 4.80
N ASP A 453 17.09 -18.59 6.03
CA ASP A 453 16.16 -19.27 6.92
C ASP A 453 15.12 -18.28 7.45
N VAL A 454 13.86 -18.48 7.03
CA VAL A 454 12.75 -17.58 7.35
C VAL A 454 12.53 -17.47 8.86
N ALA A 455 12.68 -18.55 9.63
CA ALA A 455 12.47 -18.54 11.07
C ALA A 455 13.55 -17.72 11.79
N LYS A 456 14.83 -17.94 11.42
CA LYS A 456 15.95 -17.15 11.96
C LYS A 456 15.83 -15.68 11.59
N ARG A 457 15.50 -15.39 10.34
CA ARG A 457 15.28 -14.03 9.86
C ARG A 457 14.14 -13.33 10.60
N THR A 458 13.03 -14.05 10.83
CA THR A 458 11.90 -13.56 11.63
C THR A 458 12.36 -13.19 13.04
N ALA A 459 13.12 -14.07 13.71
CA ALA A 459 13.61 -13.84 15.06
C ALA A 459 14.50 -12.58 15.15
N LEU A 460 15.43 -12.40 14.19
CA LEU A 460 16.30 -11.22 14.10
C LEU A 460 15.51 -9.93 13.93
N LEU A 461 14.55 -9.92 13.00
CA LEU A 461 13.71 -8.75 12.71
C LEU A 461 12.75 -8.42 13.86
N GLN A 462 12.22 -9.44 14.54
CA GLN A 462 11.38 -9.24 15.71
C GLN A 462 12.20 -8.72 16.91
N ARG A 463 13.42 -9.23 17.11
CA ARG A 463 14.32 -8.71 18.16
C ARG A 463 14.67 -7.24 17.91
N ALA A 464 14.91 -6.85 16.65
CA ALA A 464 15.14 -5.45 16.30
C ALA A 464 13.95 -4.55 16.65
N GLN A 465 12.70 -5.02 16.38
CA GLN A 465 11.48 -4.29 16.75
C GLN A 465 11.30 -4.20 18.28
N GLN A 466 11.58 -5.27 19.02
CA GLN A 466 11.57 -5.27 20.47
C GLN A 466 12.56 -4.23 21.02
N PHE A 467 13.78 -4.20 20.50
CA PHE A 467 14.80 -3.21 20.89
C PHE A 467 14.30 -1.76 20.70
N ILE A 468 13.71 -1.45 19.56
CA ILE A 468 13.12 -0.13 19.29
C ILE A 468 12.06 0.23 20.32
N HIS A 469 11.20 -0.73 20.66
CA HIS A 469 10.15 -0.54 21.65
C HIS A 469 10.70 -0.36 23.06
N GLU A 470 11.61 -1.24 23.49
CA GLU A 470 12.28 -1.19 24.80
C GLU A 470 13.04 0.12 25.03
N LYS A 471 13.67 0.66 24.00
CA LYS A 471 14.42 1.94 24.06
C LYS A 471 13.54 3.17 23.83
N SER A 472 12.25 3.00 23.61
CA SER A 472 11.31 4.09 23.31
C SER A 472 11.85 5.03 22.24
N LEU A 473 12.41 4.47 21.14
CA LEU A 473 13.00 5.29 20.06
C LEU A 473 11.95 6.08 19.29
N TYR A 474 10.72 5.62 19.33
CA TYR A 474 9.52 6.22 18.72
C TYR A 474 8.36 6.21 19.70
N ALA A 475 7.41 7.13 19.51
CA ALA A 475 6.10 7.07 20.13
C ALA A 475 5.05 6.86 19.02
N PRO A 476 4.74 5.61 18.66
CA PRO A 476 3.70 5.32 17.67
C PRO A 476 2.33 5.77 18.17
N ILE A 477 1.45 6.19 17.25
CA ILE A 477 0.13 6.73 17.57
C ILE A 477 -0.94 5.76 17.08
N TRP A 478 -1.09 5.65 15.77
CA TRP A 478 -2.11 4.85 15.11
C TRP A 478 -1.65 4.40 13.73
N GLN A 479 -2.44 3.52 13.12
CA GLN A 479 -2.34 3.23 11.71
C GLN A 479 -3.47 3.98 10.99
N LEU A 480 -3.14 4.89 10.08
CA LEU A 480 -4.10 5.81 9.47
C LEU A 480 -5.19 5.06 8.70
N ALA A 481 -6.45 5.42 8.94
CA ALA A 481 -7.59 5.03 8.13
C ALA A 481 -7.97 6.15 7.16
N PHE A 482 -8.07 5.82 5.87
CA PHE A 482 -8.71 6.68 4.88
C PHE A 482 -10.22 6.45 4.89
N LEU A 483 -10.98 7.50 5.09
CA LEU A 483 -12.44 7.47 5.06
C LEU A 483 -12.89 7.87 3.65
N ASN A 484 -13.67 7.01 2.99
CA ASN A 484 -14.09 7.24 1.61
C ASN A 484 -15.62 7.17 1.51
N GLY A 485 -16.20 8.07 0.72
CA GLY A 485 -17.60 8.07 0.44
C GLY A 485 -17.96 7.11 -0.70
N VAL A 486 -19.02 6.33 -0.51
CA VAL A 486 -19.53 5.37 -1.49
C VAL A 486 -20.98 5.71 -1.83
N GLY A 487 -21.25 5.94 -3.11
CA GLY A 487 -22.53 6.31 -3.66
C GLY A 487 -23.52 5.14 -3.74
N LYS A 488 -24.80 5.47 -3.82
CA LYS A 488 -25.91 4.51 -3.78
C LYS A 488 -25.91 3.49 -4.92
N ARG A 489 -25.33 3.83 -6.08
CA ARG A 489 -25.26 2.94 -7.25
C ARG A 489 -24.16 1.88 -7.14
N VAL A 490 -23.17 2.08 -6.27
CA VAL A 490 -22.03 1.19 -6.17
C VAL A 490 -22.42 -0.12 -5.52
N GLY A 491 -22.08 -1.24 -6.14
CA GLY A 491 -22.18 -2.59 -5.59
C GLY A 491 -20.92 -2.92 -4.80
N GLU A 492 -19.85 -3.36 -5.48
CA GLU A 492 -18.51 -3.47 -4.88
C GLU A 492 -17.65 -2.28 -5.32
N SER A 493 -17.11 -1.59 -4.37
CA SER A 493 -16.28 -0.40 -4.61
C SER A 493 -14.83 -0.71 -4.96
N GLY A 494 -14.35 -1.90 -4.66
CA GLY A 494 -12.92 -2.24 -4.69
C GLY A 494 -12.11 -1.71 -3.51
N LEU A 495 -12.61 -0.69 -2.81
CA LEU A 495 -11.91 -0.06 -1.69
C LEU A 495 -11.65 -1.06 -0.56
N GLY A 496 -10.38 -1.19 -0.15
CA GLY A 496 -9.96 -2.06 0.95
C GLY A 496 -9.98 -3.56 0.65
N LEU A 497 -10.28 -3.99 -0.58
CA LEU A 497 -10.14 -5.38 -0.99
C LEU A 497 -8.66 -5.82 -0.91
N ILE A 498 -7.74 -4.94 -1.29
CA ILE A 498 -6.31 -5.15 -1.10
C ILE A 498 -5.94 -4.54 0.24
N LYS A 499 -5.61 -5.39 1.21
CA LYS A 499 -5.30 -4.96 2.58
C LYS A 499 -4.14 -3.95 2.62
N GLY A 500 -4.37 -2.82 3.26
CA GLY A 500 -3.35 -1.78 3.41
C GLY A 500 -3.18 -0.82 2.24
N HIS A 501 -3.95 -0.97 1.15
CA HIS A 501 -3.88 -0.13 -0.05
C HIS A 501 -5.06 0.85 -0.08
N ALA A 502 -4.77 2.14 0.10
CA ALA A 502 -5.81 3.18 0.15
C ALA A 502 -6.46 3.44 -1.21
N TYR A 503 -5.67 3.38 -2.27
CA TYR A 503 -6.06 3.86 -3.59
C TYR A 503 -6.14 2.76 -4.64
N SER A 504 -5.41 1.65 -4.44
CA SER A 504 -5.36 0.55 -5.40
C SER A 504 -6.49 -0.43 -5.16
N ALA A 505 -7.10 -0.89 -6.24
CA ALA A 505 -8.15 -1.88 -6.21
C ALA A 505 -8.00 -2.87 -7.37
N PRO A 506 -8.47 -4.11 -7.24
CA PRO A 506 -8.69 -4.98 -8.38
C PRO A 506 -9.93 -4.45 -9.13
N TYR A 507 -9.74 -3.52 -10.06
CA TYR A 507 -10.83 -2.80 -10.71
C TYR A 507 -11.75 -3.70 -11.52
N GLU A 508 -11.31 -4.89 -11.92
CA GLU A 508 -12.13 -5.93 -12.53
C GLU A 508 -13.18 -6.52 -11.57
N ASP A 509 -13.02 -6.30 -10.26
CA ASP A 509 -13.98 -6.76 -9.25
C ASP A 509 -15.00 -5.68 -8.85
N VAL A 510 -14.82 -4.44 -9.32
CA VAL A 510 -15.75 -3.32 -9.07
C VAL A 510 -17.07 -3.54 -9.80
N THR A 511 -18.19 -3.24 -9.14
CA THR A 511 -19.53 -3.44 -9.71
C THR A 511 -20.48 -2.27 -9.43
N ILE A 512 -21.47 -2.11 -10.30
CA ILE A 512 -22.62 -1.22 -10.12
C ILE A 512 -23.85 -2.08 -9.80
N LYS A 513 -24.70 -1.64 -8.86
CA LYS A 513 -25.92 -2.36 -8.49
C LYS A 513 -26.86 -2.52 -9.69
N GLY A 514 -27.45 -3.69 -9.86
CA GLY A 514 -28.34 -4.02 -10.96
C GLY A 514 -27.64 -4.43 -12.24
N GLN A 515 -26.32 -4.55 -12.25
CA GLN A 515 -25.52 -5.20 -13.28
C GLN A 515 -25.13 -6.58 -12.77
N GLY A 516 -25.82 -7.63 -13.21
CA GLY A 516 -25.57 -9.02 -12.83
C GLY A 516 -26.38 -9.97 -13.68
#